data_ae8702359e10596e9442e22929c050ae
#
_entry.id   ae8702359e10596e9442e22929c050ae
#
_cell.length_a   1.000
_cell.length_b   1.000
_cell.length_c   1.000
_cell.angle_alpha   90.00
_cell.angle_beta   90.00
_cell.angle_gamma   90.00
#
_symmetry.space_group_name_H-M   'P 1'
#
loop_
_entity.id
_entity.type
_entity.pdbx_description
1 polymer ?
#
loop_
_entity_poly.entity_id
_entity_poly.type
_entity_poly.pdbx_seq_one_letter_code
_entity_poly.pdbx_strand_id
1 'polypeptide(L)'
;MRETSASRTLPARALWLALPLVAALAGACKPDLPPGGYEAVSHRKTPVMPGWSHPDPPPVTPGSTVGGGGAKLVAKNLPAGVTQAMVDQGQELFGQTCTACHGSGGAGSTAGPALNDKQWLHVSGAYPEIVNIINSGVPNPKQYPGMMPPRGGGNFTPEQVGQIAAYVYALSQQGES
;
A
#
# COMPACT_ATOMS: atom_id res chain seq x y z
N MET A 1 -66.52 8.60 3.03
CA MET A 1 -66.41 7.17 3.24
C MET A 1 -65.11 6.93 4.00
N ARG A 2 -65.25 6.53 5.26
CA ARG A 2 -64.13 6.31 6.19
C ARG A 2 -63.89 4.81 6.22
N GLU A 3 -62.69 4.35 5.96
CA GLU A 3 -62.29 2.98 6.29
C GLU A 3 -61.20 3.00 7.31
N THR A 4 -61.55 2.45 8.46
CA THR A 4 -60.74 2.28 9.63
C THR A 4 -59.90 1.03 9.50
N SER A 5 -58.57 1.18 9.52
CA SER A 5 -57.62 0.09 9.57
C SER A 5 -57.42 -0.35 11.03
N ALA A 6 -57.82 -1.56 11.32
CA ALA A 6 -57.72 -2.18 12.64
C ALA A 6 -56.31 -2.74 12.90
N SER A 7 -55.67 -2.19 13.89
CA SER A 7 -54.45 -2.77 14.49
C SER A 7 -54.75 -4.10 15.18
N ARG A 8 -54.18 -5.17 14.72
CA ARG A 8 -54.18 -6.46 15.43
C ARG A 8 -52.89 -6.58 16.26
N THR A 9 -53.06 -6.34 17.55
CA THR A 9 -52.11 -6.70 18.59
C THR A 9 -52.17 -8.22 18.81
N LEU A 10 -51.05 -8.90 18.64
CA LEU A 10 -50.86 -10.30 19.04
C LEU A 10 -50.34 -10.37 20.47
N PRO A 11 -50.85 -11.23 21.33
CA PRO A 11 -50.41 -11.35 22.70
C PRO A 11 -49.09 -12.15 22.78
N ALA A 12 -48.19 -11.61 23.58
CA ALA A 12 -47.01 -12.32 24.06
C ALA A 12 -47.44 -13.52 24.93
N ARG A 13 -47.20 -14.71 24.43
CA ARG A 13 -47.19 -15.90 25.26
C ARG A 13 -45.79 -16.47 25.30
N ALA A 14 -45.29 -16.40 26.52
CA ALA A 14 -44.07 -17.05 26.97
C ALA A 14 -44.02 -18.51 26.57
N LEU A 15 -42.97 -18.92 25.93
CA LEU A 15 -42.54 -20.31 25.85
C LEU A 15 -41.11 -20.40 26.37
N TRP A 16 -41.03 -20.50 27.68
CA TRP A 16 -39.89 -21.05 28.38
C TRP A 16 -39.97 -22.56 28.21
N LEU A 17 -39.10 -23.20 27.46
CA LEU A 17 -38.72 -24.59 27.68
C LEU A 17 -37.47 -24.96 26.89
N ALA A 18 -36.49 -25.40 27.65
CA ALA A 18 -35.44 -26.33 27.32
C ALA A 18 -34.31 -25.87 26.40
N LEU A 19 -33.26 -25.28 26.99
CA LEU A 19 -31.91 -25.47 26.55
C LEU A 19 -31.47 -26.91 26.87
N PRO A 20 -31.03 -27.71 25.91
CA PRO A 20 -30.10 -28.78 26.21
C PRO A 20 -28.69 -28.17 26.28
N LEU A 21 -28.11 -28.39 27.41
CA LEU A 21 -26.71 -28.26 27.74
C LEU A 21 -25.86 -29.09 26.73
N VAL A 22 -25.33 -28.45 25.68
CA VAL A 22 -24.25 -29.01 24.95
C VAL A 22 -22.95 -28.43 25.52
N ALA A 23 -22.59 -29.04 26.65
CA ALA A 23 -21.26 -28.86 27.19
C ALA A 23 -20.27 -29.69 26.40
N ALA A 24 -19.17 -29.02 26.11
CA ALA A 24 -17.83 -29.59 25.92
C ALA A 24 -17.61 -30.52 24.71
N LEU A 25 -16.92 -29.98 23.76
CA LEU A 25 -15.68 -30.54 23.18
C LEU A 25 -14.99 -29.43 22.37
N ALA A 26 -14.67 -28.34 23.04
CA ALA A 26 -13.58 -27.49 22.60
C ALA A 26 -12.28 -28.23 22.93
N GLY A 27 -11.98 -29.25 22.15
CA GLY A 27 -10.64 -29.82 22.06
C GLY A 27 -9.74 -28.70 21.52
N ALA A 28 -9.13 -27.98 22.45
CA ALA A 28 -8.06 -27.05 22.16
C ALA A 28 -6.91 -27.84 21.53
N CYS A 29 -6.85 -27.85 20.20
CA CYS A 29 -5.59 -28.03 19.51
C CYS A 29 -4.76 -26.78 19.83
N LYS A 30 -4.16 -26.73 21.01
CA LYS A 30 -2.97 -25.93 21.24
C LYS A 30 -1.87 -26.63 20.47
N PRO A 31 -1.26 -25.99 19.45
CA PRO A 31 0.02 -26.48 18.98
C PRO A 31 0.95 -26.46 20.20
N ASP A 32 1.52 -27.59 20.53
CA ASP A 32 2.60 -27.70 21.53
C ASP A 32 3.78 -26.89 21.01
N LEU A 33 3.82 -25.64 21.41
CA LEU A 33 5.00 -24.80 21.26
C LEU A 33 6.01 -25.33 22.27
N PRO A 34 7.23 -25.66 21.85
CA PRO A 34 8.27 -26.11 22.78
C PRO A 34 8.47 -25.02 23.84
N PRO A 35 8.75 -25.42 25.11
CA PRO A 35 9.07 -24.51 26.18
C PRO A 35 10.42 -23.85 25.89
N GLY A 36 10.40 -22.70 25.34
CA GLY A 36 11.53 -21.88 24.97
C GLY A 36 10.98 -20.78 24.14
N GLY A 37 10.83 -19.61 24.78
CA GLY A 37 10.32 -18.42 24.10
C GLY A 37 11.01 -18.21 22.77
N TYR A 38 10.41 -17.40 21.93
CA TYR A 38 11.01 -16.94 20.69
C TYR A 38 12.38 -16.30 20.99
N GLU A 39 13.38 -17.13 21.29
CA GLU A 39 14.73 -16.68 21.08
C GLU A 39 14.79 -16.36 19.61
N ALA A 40 14.99 -15.09 19.35
CA ALA A 40 15.21 -14.58 18.03
C ALA A 40 16.03 -15.62 17.26
N VAL A 41 15.52 -16.03 16.08
CA VAL A 41 16.26 -16.91 15.16
C VAL A 41 17.42 -16.08 14.62
N SER A 42 18.25 -15.58 15.55
CA SER A 42 19.50 -14.98 15.27
C SER A 42 20.44 -16.13 14.94
N HIS A 43 20.77 -16.20 13.66
CA HIS A 43 21.93 -16.93 13.19
C HIS A 43 21.82 -18.47 13.20
N ARG A 44 20.79 -19.03 12.61
CA ARG A 44 20.97 -20.28 11.94
C ARG A 44 22.01 -20.04 10.84
N LYS A 45 23.31 -20.34 11.14
CA LYS A 45 24.35 -20.40 10.11
C LYS A 45 23.79 -21.29 9.01
N THR A 46 23.38 -20.70 7.90
CA THR A 46 23.08 -21.46 6.68
C THR A 46 24.31 -22.27 6.38
N PRO A 47 24.17 -23.58 6.10
CA PRO A 47 25.32 -24.38 5.71
C PRO A 47 25.96 -23.73 4.50
N VAL A 48 27.16 -23.21 4.66
CA VAL A 48 27.94 -22.62 3.57
C VAL A 48 28.26 -23.78 2.64
N MET A 49 27.69 -23.78 1.46
CA MET A 49 28.09 -24.73 0.42
C MET A 49 29.58 -24.51 0.11
N PRO A 50 30.41 -25.56 0.10
CA PRO A 50 31.82 -25.41 -0.25
C PRO A 50 31.93 -24.79 -1.66
N GLY A 51 32.57 -23.62 -1.74
CA GLY A 51 32.81 -22.92 -3.01
C GLY A 51 31.97 -21.68 -3.30
N TRP A 52 31.00 -21.34 -2.42
CA TRP A 52 30.25 -20.07 -2.52
C TRP A 52 30.79 -19.10 -1.47
N SER A 53 31.77 -18.32 -1.83
CA SER A 53 32.10 -17.09 -1.11
C SER A 53 31.17 -16.00 -1.59
N HIS A 54 30.13 -15.68 -0.80
CA HIS A 54 29.45 -14.41 -0.98
C HIS A 54 30.47 -13.31 -0.64
N PRO A 55 30.72 -12.35 -1.52
CA PRO A 55 31.45 -11.16 -1.09
C PRO A 55 30.67 -10.55 0.07
N ASP A 56 31.39 -10.21 1.14
CA ASP A 56 30.77 -9.51 2.26
C ASP A 56 30.00 -8.31 1.74
N PRO A 57 28.73 -8.10 2.19
CA PRO A 57 28.02 -6.90 1.79
C PRO A 57 28.86 -5.68 2.18
N PRO A 58 28.96 -4.68 1.32
CA PRO A 58 29.74 -3.49 1.61
C PRO A 58 29.26 -2.88 2.93
N PRO A 59 30.17 -2.29 3.73
CA PRO A 59 29.80 -1.66 4.99
C PRO A 59 28.66 -0.68 4.77
N VAL A 60 27.52 -0.91 5.41
CA VAL A 60 26.39 0.03 5.41
C VAL A 60 26.80 1.27 6.20
N THR A 61 27.20 2.30 5.50
CA THR A 61 27.37 3.63 6.09
C THR A 61 25.99 4.10 6.59
N PRO A 62 25.89 4.65 7.81
CA PRO A 62 24.64 5.25 8.27
C PRO A 62 24.21 6.34 7.28
N GLY A 63 23.10 6.11 6.56
CA GLY A 63 22.64 6.96 5.46
C GLY A 63 22.58 6.29 4.09
N SER A 64 23.09 5.06 3.92
CA SER A 64 22.89 4.28 2.70
C SER A 64 21.50 3.65 2.71
N THR A 65 20.56 4.27 2.01
CA THR A 65 19.26 3.69 1.68
C THR A 65 19.46 2.56 0.67
N VAL A 66 19.26 1.33 1.12
CA VAL A 66 19.14 0.15 0.25
C VAL A 66 17.76 0.23 -0.41
N GLY A 67 17.69 0.78 -1.61
CA GLY A 67 16.45 0.82 -2.37
C GLY A 67 16.57 1.69 -3.61
N GLY A 68 16.69 1.06 -4.78
CA GLY A 68 16.50 1.67 -6.09
C GLY A 68 17.31 2.95 -6.34
N GLY A 69 18.61 2.79 -6.67
CA GLY A 69 19.55 3.89 -6.88
C GLY A 69 19.25 4.77 -8.09
N GLY A 70 18.23 5.62 -7.98
CA GLY A 70 18.09 6.83 -8.78
C GLY A 70 18.63 8.01 -7.98
N ALA A 71 19.26 8.98 -8.63
CA ALA A 71 19.64 10.24 -8.01
C ALA A 71 18.41 10.83 -7.30
N LYS A 72 18.62 11.41 -6.09
CA LYS A 72 17.53 12.06 -5.36
C LYS A 72 16.94 13.19 -6.19
N LEU A 73 15.62 13.15 -6.34
CA LEU A 73 14.89 14.18 -7.07
C LEU A 73 14.86 15.48 -6.28
N VAL A 74 15.52 16.51 -6.77
CA VAL A 74 15.39 17.86 -6.20
C VAL A 74 14.13 18.50 -6.76
N ALA A 75 13.12 18.61 -5.93
CA ALA A 75 11.82 19.14 -6.33
C ALA A 75 11.84 20.67 -6.41
N LYS A 76 11.20 21.20 -7.46
CA LYS A 76 10.94 22.62 -7.66
C LYS A 76 9.45 22.89 -7.48
N ASN A 77 9.09 24.08 -6.99
CA ASN A 77 7.70 24.55 -6.95
C ASN A 77 6.72 23.59 -6.23
N LEU A 78 7.11 23.10 -5.06
CA LEU A 78 6.25 22.24 -4.26
C LEU A 78 5.00 22.98 -3.78
N PRO A 79 3.82 22.32 -3.74
CA PRO A 79 2.61 22.90 -3.18
C PRO A 79 2.75 23.20 -1.69
N ALA A 80 1.92 24.09 -1.17
CA ALA A 80 1.88 24.38 0.26
C ALA A 80 1.69 23.10 1.08
N GLY A 81 2.51 22.91 2.10
CA GLY A 81 2.48 21.73 2.98
C GLY A 81 3.23 20.50 2.44
N VAL A 82 3.73 20.52 1.22
CA VAL A 82 4.58 19.47 0.67
C VAL A 82 6.06 19.85 0.84
N THR A 83 6.87 18.94 1.34
CA THR A 83 8.29 19.17 1.62
C THR A 83 9.19 18.26 0.79
N GLN A 84 10.46 18.63 0.65
CA GLN A 84 11.47 17.78 0.00
C GLN A 84 11.62 16.43 0.72
N ALA A 85 11.49 16.40 2.04
CA ALA A 85 11.54 15.16 2.80
C ALA A 85 10.39 14.19 2.43
N MET A 86 9.20 14.72 2.14
CA MET A 86 8.09 13.91 1.62
C MET A 86 8.40 13.36 0.23
N VAL A 87 9.04 14.15 -0.63
CA VAL A 87 9.45 13.71 -1.97
C VAL A 87 10.48 12.58 -1.87
N ASP A 88 11.47 12.72 -1.00
CA ASP A 88 12.52 11.72 -0.81
C ASP A 88 11.94 10.38 -0.31
N GLN A 89 11.07 10.43 0.68
CA GLN A 89 10.37 9.26 1.20
C GLN A 89 9.41 8.65 0.16
N GLY A 90 8.71 9.50 -0.57
CA GLY A 90 7.83 9.09 -1.66
C GLY A 90 8.58 8.38 -2.78
N GLN A 91 9.79 8.80 -3.10
CA GLN A 91 10.65 8.13 -4.09
C GLN A 91 10.96 6.68 -3.67
N GLU A 92 11.27 6.46 -2.41
CA GLU A 92 11.54 5.12 -1.88
C GLU A 92 10.30 4.22 -1.94
N LEU A 93 9.16 4.75 -1.49
CA LEU A 93 7.87 4.02 -1.51
C LEU A 93 7.40 3.73 -2.94
N PHE A 94 7.56 4.68 -3.85
CA PHE A 94 7.27 4.51 -5.28
C PHE A 94 8.09 3.37 -5.89
N GLY A 95 9.36 3.30 -5.53
CA GLY A 95 10.28 2.25 -5.98
C GLY A 95 9.84 0.84 -5.60
N GLN A 96 9.12 0.68 -4.49
CA GLN A 96 8.69 -0.62 -3.98
C GLN A 96 7.50 -1.22 -4.75
N THR A 97 6.60 -0.39 -5.27
CA THR A 97 5.32 -0.88 -5.81
C THR A 97 4.98 -0.26 -7.16
N CYS A 98 5.15 1.05 -7.32
CA CYS A 98 4.61 1.78 -8.46
C CYS A 98 5.42 1.60 -9.73
N THR A 99 6.74 1.36 -9.61
CA THR A 99 7.67 1.17 -10.73
C THR A 99 7.32 -0.03 -11.61
N ALA A 100 6.63 -1.04 -11.07
CA ALA A 100 6.21 -2.22 -11.83
C ALA A 100 5.34 -1.85 -13.04
N CYS A 101 4.50 -0.82 -12.90
CA CYS A 101 3.61 -0.35 -13.96
C CYS A 101 4.08 0.99 -14.57
N HIS A 102 4.54 1.92 -13.72
CA HIS A 102 4.90 3.27 -14.16
C HIS A 102 6.37 3.44 -14.57
N GLY A 103 7.14 2.37 -14.51
CA GLY A 103 8.55 2.40 -14.88
C GLY A 103 9.46 3.06 -13.86
N SER A 104 10.76 2.88 -13.99
CA SER A 104 11.74 3.55 -13.14
C SER A 104 11.66 5.06 -13.34
N GLY A 105 11.65 5.82 -12.23
CA GLY A 105 11.50 7.27 -12.29
C GLY A 105 10.21 7.75 -12.94
N GLY A 106 9.17 6.93 -12.99
CA GLY A 106 7.90 7.31 -13.60
C GLY A 106 7.93 7.46 -15.12
N ALA A 107 8.86 6.82 -15.82
CA ALA A 107 9.01 6.96 -17.28
C ALA A 107 7.90 6.29 -18.09
N GLY A 108 6.98 5.57 -17.42
CA GLY A 108 5.92 4.80 -18.06
C GLY A 108 6.38 3.42 -18.53
N SER A 109 5.43 2.61 -18.95
CA SER A 109 5.63 1.29 -19.56
C SER A 109 4.41 0.91 -20.39
N THR A 110 4.38 -0.31 -20.90
CA THR A 110 3.19 -0.87 -21.54
C THR A 110 2.03 -1.12 -20.55
N ALA A 111 2.30 -1.16 -19.24
CA ALA A 111 1.32 -1.42 -18.21
C ALA A 111 0.72 -0.15 -17.58
N GLY A 112 1.42 0.98 -17.65
CA GLY A 112 0.97 2.22 -17.06
C GLY A 112 1.63 3.48 -17.64
N PRO A 113 0.96 4.65 -17.52
CA PRO A 113 1.44 5.89 -18.11
C PRO A 113 2.73 6.40 -17.48
N ALA A 114 3.46 7.24 -18.24
CA ALA A 114 4.49 8.10 -17.71
C ALA A 114 3.89 9.06 -16.67
N LEU A 115 4.69 9.38 -15.66
CA LEU A 115 4.34 10.30 -14.56
C LEU A 115 5.39 11.42 -14.43
N ASN A 116 6.42 11.41 -15.27
CA ASN A 116 7.50 12.39 -15.32
C ASN A 116 7.27 13.48 -16.37
N ASP A 117 6.05 13.59 -16.87
CA ASP A 117 5.58 14.62 -17.78
C ASP A 117 4.28 15.26 -17.25
N LYS A 118 3.72 16.19 -18.02
CA LYS A 118 2.46 16.88 -17.68
C LYS A 118 1.23 16.30 -18.40
N GLN A 119 1.35 15.13 -19.00
CA GLN A 119 0.28 14.50 -19.75
C GLN A 119 -0.58 13.61 -18.84
N TRP A 120 -1.51 14.22 -18.17
CA TRP A 120 -2.42 13.54 -17.25
C TRP A 120 -3.62 12.95 -17.97
N LEU A 121 -3.96 11.68 -17.71
CA LEU A 121 -5.08 10.99 -18.36
C LEU A 121 -6.39 11.09 -17.56
N HIS A 122 -6.30 11.12 -16.24
CA HIS A 122 -7.45 10.98 -15.34
C HIS A 122 -7.61 12.15 -14.36
N VAL A 123 -6.58 12.93 -14.15
CA VAL A 123 -6.50 14.06 -13.20
C VAL A 123 -5.85 15.26 -13.88
N SER A 124 -5.84 16.41 -13.26
CA SER A 124 -5.15 17.60 -13.78
C SER A 124 -3.66 17.68 -13.38
N GLY A 125 -3.22 16.81 -12.47
CA GLY A 125 -1.87 16.86 -11.91
C GLY A 125 -1.76 17.68 -10.63
N ALA A 126 -2.85 18.23 -10.11
CA ALA A 126 -2.86 18.89 -8.81
C ALA A 126 -2.57 17.87 -7.69
N TYR A 127 -1.75 18.26 -6.71
CA TYR A 127 -1.33 17.36 -5.63
C TYR A 127 -2.49 16.63 -4.92
N PRO A 128 -3.62 17.29 -4.54
CA PRO A 128 -4.75 16.61 -3.93
C PRO A 128 -5.40 15.56 -4.84
N GLU A 129 -5.41 15.81 -6.14
CA GLU A 129 -5.98 14.86 -7.11
C GLU A 129 -5.07 13.63 -7.28
N ILE A 130 -3.74 13.84 -7.22
CA ILE A 130 -2.78 12.73 -7.22
C ILE A 130 -2.97 11.87 -5.96
N VAL A 131 -3.13 12.48 -4.78
CA VAL A 131 -3.45 11.74 -3.54
C VAL A 131 -4.74 10.93 -3.71
N ASN A 132 -5.78 11.53 -4.27
CA ASN A 132 -7.07 10.87 -4.45
C ASN A 132 -6.98 9.69 -5.43
N ILE A 133 -6.32 9.87 -6.58
CA ILE A 133 -6.19 8.80 -7.57
C ILE A 133 -5.32 7.64 -7.07
N ILE A 134 -4.30 7.90 -6.28
CA ILE A 134 -3.52 6.84 -5.62
C ILE A 134 -4.41 6.05 -4.65
N ASN A 135 -5.24 6.72 -3.85
CA ASN A 135 -6.12 6.04 -2.90
C ASN A 135 -7.22 5.24 -3.59
N SER A 136 -7.84 5.78 -4.63
CA SER A 136 -8.97 5.13 -5.32
C SER A 136 -8.55 4.11 -6.37
N GLY A 137 -7.35 4.28 -6.92
CA GLY A 137 -6.93 3.57 -8.13
C GLY A 137 -7.68 4.05 -9.38
N VAL A 138 -7.49 3.32 -10.48
CA VAL A 138 -8.13 3.55 -11.78
C VAL A 138 -8.72 2.23 -12.27
N PRO A 139 -9.99 1.93 -11.95
CA PRO A 139 -10.60 0.65 -12.33
C PRO A 139 -10.83 0.53 -13.84
N ASN A 140 -11.02 1.66 -14.53
CA ASN A 140 -11.26 1.71 -15.97
C ASN A 140 -10.29 2.70 -16.64
N PRO A 141 -9.06 2.26 -16.92
CA PRO A 141 -8.06 3.12 -17.56
C PRO A 141 -8.43 3.42 -19.01
N LYS A 142 -8.10 4.64 -19.48
CA LYS A 142 -8.46 5.11 -20.83
C LYS A 142 -7.59 4.49 -21.93
N GLN A 143 -6.31 4.22 -21.67
CA GLN A 143 -5.31 3.91 -22.71
C GLN A 143 -4.49 2.65 -22.41
N TYR A 144 -4.58 2.10 -21.20
CA TYR A 144 -3.78 0.98 -20.76
C TYR A 144 -4.64 -0.25 -20.48
N PRO A 145 -4.14 -1.47 -20.74
CA PRO A 145 -4.94 -2.68 -20.62
C PRO A 145 -5.22 -3.10 -19.16
N GLY A 146 -4.36 -2.67 -18.24
CA GLY A 146 -4.43 -3.03 -16.82
C GLY A 146 -5.02 -1.93 -15.96
N MET A 147 -5.89 -2.30 -15.01
CA MET A 147 -6.35 -1.36 -13.98
C MET A 147 -5.21 -0.98 -13.03
N MET A 148 -5.24 0.22 -12.49
CA MET A 148 -4.46 0.58 -11.32
C MET A 148 -5.28 0.26 -10.07
N PRO A 149 -4.87 -0.70 -9.24
CA PRO A 149 -5.59 -0.98 -8.00
C PRO A 149 -5.42 0.18 -7.00
N PRO A 150 -6.32 0.33 -6.01
CA PRO A 150 -6.13 1.29 -4.93
C PRO A 150 -4.75 1.17 -4.30
N ARG A 151 -4.07 2.31 -4.13
CA ARG A 151 -2.69 2.40 -3.62
C ARG A 151 -1.68 1.56 -4.41
N GLY A 152 -1.94 1.34 -5.70
CA GLY A 152 -1.11 0.47 -6.53
C GLY A 152 -1.06 -1.00 -6.07
N GLY A 153 -1.99 -1.43 -5.21
CA GLY A 153 -2.00 -2.75 -4.56
C GLY A 153 -1.13 -2.83 -3.31
N GLY A 154 -0.46 -1.74 -2.91
CA GLY A 154 0.35 -1.67 -1.69
C GLY A 154 -0.48 -1.37 -0.45
N ASN A 155 0.05 -1.73 0.72
CA ASN A 155 -0.56 -1.42 2.02
C ASN A 155 0.07 -0.15 2.62
N PHE A 156 -0.21 1.00 2.01
CA PHE A 156 0.32 2.28 2.45
C PHE A 156 -0.64 3.00 3.40
N THR A 157 -0.07 3.68 4.42
CA THR A 157 -0.81 4.60 5.27
C THR A 157 -1.22 5.86 4.50
N PRO A 158 -2.20 6.64 4.98
CA PRO A 158 -2.55 7.93 4.34
C PRO A 158 -1.37 8.89 4.22
N GLU A 159 -0.46 8.89 5.19
CA GLU A 159 0.76 9.69 5.16
C GLU A 159 1.70 9.23 4.05
N GLN A 160 1.94 7.93 3.93
CA GLN A 160 2.76 7.35 2.87
C GLN A 160 2.18 7.60 1.47
N VAL A 161 0.86 7.58 1.33
CA VAL A 161 0.20 7.99 0.08
C VAL A 161 0.48 9.46 -0.24
N GLY A 162 0.44 10.34 0.75
CA GLY A 162 0.84 11.74 0.60
C GLY A 162 2.29 11.89 0.15
N GLN A 163 3.20 11.10 0.70
CA GLN A 163 4.62 11.09 0.31
C GLN A 163 4.81 10.60 -1.13
N ILE A 164 4.15 9.50 -1.52
CA ILE A 164 4.16 9.01 -2.91
C ILE A 164 3.62 10.08 -3.86
N ALA A 165 2.51 10.72 -3.50
CA ALA A 165 1.92 11.80 -4.29
C ALA A 165 2.86 13.01 -4.43
N ALA A 166 3.62 13.35 -3.37
CA ALA A 166 4.62 14.41 -3.40
C ALA A 166 5.74 14.09 -4.41
N TYR A 167 6.21 12.85 -4.43
CA TYR A 167 7.20 12.41 -5.41
C TYR A 167 6.65 12.44 -6.83
N VAL A 168 5.45 11.91 -7.08
CA VAL A 168 4.79 11.92 -8.40
C VAL A 168 4.56 13.35 -8.88
N TYR A 169 4.11 14.24 -8.00
CA TYR A 169 3.98 15.67 -8.32
C TYR A 169 5.33 16.26 -8.75
N ALA A 170 6.38 16.02 -7.96
CA ALA A 170 7.71 16.53 -8.25
C ALA A 170 8.28 15.96 -9.56
N LEU A 171 8.01 14.68 -9.88
CA LEU A 171 8.38 14.07 -11.16
C LEU A 171 7.76 14.82 -12.34
N SER A 172 6.47 15.12 -12.27
CA SER A 172 5.75 15.78 -13.36
C SER A 172 6.26 17.21 -13.64
N GLN A 173 6.94 17.83 -12.66
CA GLN A 173 7.55 19.16 -12.85
C GLN A 173 8.94 19.11 -13.50
N GLN A 174 9.55 17.93 -13.68
CA GLN A 174 10.86 17.80 -14.33
C GLN A 174 10.79 17.98 -15.84
N GLY A 175 9.65 17.75 -16.46
CA GLY A 175 9.45 17.88 -17.92
C GLY A 175 9.52 19.32 -18.47
N GLU A 176 9.89 20.30 -17.65
CA GLU A 176 10.12 21.70 -18.06
C GLU A 176 11.62 21.97 -18.18
N SER A 177 12.24 21.45 -19.23
CA SER A 177 13.62 21.81 -19.64
C SER A 177 13.60 22.32 -21.06
#